data_2ee5dbb54b57c834f25b7d7e6770f173
#
_entry.id   2ee5dbb54b57c834f25b7d7e6770f173
#
_cell.length_a   1.000
_cell.length_b   1.000
_cell.length_c   1.000
_cell.angle_alpha   90.00
_cell.angle_beta   90.00
_cell.angle_gamma   90.00
#
_symmetry.space_group_name_H-M   'P 1'
#
loop_
_entity.id
_entity.type
_entity.pdbx_description
1 polymer ?
#
loop_
_entity_poly.entity_id
_entity_poly.type
_entity_poly.pdbx_seq_one_letter_code
_entity_poly.pdbx_strand_id
1 'polypeptide(L)'
;MTIAYQEGEQQVLLNGENDNAFIRTEEVSMMTSNTSKYPAVREKLLYLQRELAAANNVIMDGRDIGTCVLPDAELKIYLTASASERAKRRYLEQKERGVESDLAQIERDIIARDEQDMNREIAPLKQAEDAIYLDTSDMTIEEVVTKIVSLVQKA
;
A
#
# COMPACT_ATOMS: atom_id res chain seq x y z
N MET A 1 -18.81 -0.51 -1.07
CA MET A 1 -17.65 -1.25 -0.51
C MET A 1 -17.65 -1.01 0.98
N THR A 2 -17.53 -2.05 1.78
CA THR A 2 -17.44 -1.97 3.24
C THR A 2 -16.30 -2.87 3.73
N ILE A 3 -15.77 -2.54 4.90
CA ILE A 3 -14.76 -3.34 5.58
C ILE A 3 -15.42 -3.94 6.82
N ALA A 4 -15.24 -5.23 7.03
CA ALA A 4 -15.71 -5.96 8.22
C ALA A 4 -14.55 -6.78 8.81
N TYR A 5 -14.66 -7.14 10.08
CA TYR A 5 -13.74 -8.06 10.72
C TYR A 5 -14.52 -9.31 11.15
N GLN A 6 -14.09 -10.47 10.68
CA GLN A 6 -14.64 -11.76 11.07
C GLN A 6 -13.49 -12.69 11.47
N GLU A 7 -13.62 -13.31 12.63
CA GLU A 7 -12.62 -14.26 13.18
C GLU A 7 -11.18 -13.70 13.25
N GLY A 8 -11.06 -12.37 13.45
CA GLY A 8 -9.76 -11.69 13.52
C GLY A 8 -9.17 -11.29 12.17
N GLU A 9 -9.86 -11.60 11.06
CA GLU A 9 -9.43 -11.23 9.71
C GLU A 9 -10.26 -10.07 9.14
N GLN A 10 -9.57 -9.16 8.46
CA GLN A 10 -10.21 -8.08 7.71
C GLN A 10 -10.81 -8.62 6.42
N GLN A 11 -12.09 -8.34 6.22
CA GLN A 11 -12.81 -8.68 5.01
C GLN A 11 -13.19 -7.41 4.24
N VAL A 12 -12.93 -7.43 2.94
CA VAL A 12 -13.38 -6.39 2.01
C VAL A 12 -14.63 -6.89 1.31
N LEU A 13 -15.74 -6.19 1.52
CA LEU A 13 -17.03 -6.56 0.95
C LEU A 13 -17.40 -5.61 -0.19
N LEU A 14 -17.65 -6.16 -1.37
CA LEU A 14 -18.20 -5.45 -2.51
C LEU A 14 -19.65 -5.91 -2.73
N ASN A 15 -20.60 -4.98 -2.60
CA ASN A 15 -22.05 -5.29 -2.65
C ASN A 15 -22.52 -6.40 -1.68
N GLY A 16 -21.80 -6.57 -0.56
CA GLY A 16 -22.09 -7.59 0.44
C GLY A 16 -21.38 -8.93 0.25
N GLU A 17 -20.63 -9.12 -0.82
CA GLU A 17 -19.84 -10.32 -1.09
C GLU A 17 -18.37 -10.10 -0.72
N ASN A 18 -17.72 -11.16 -0.19
CA ASN A 18 -16.32 -11.10 0.23
C ASN A 18 -15.38 -11.27 -0.98
N ASP A 19 -14.63 -10.22 -1.28
CA ASP A 19 -13.71 -10.16 -2.43
C ASP A 19 -12.23 -10.41 -2.04
N ASN A 20 -11.92 -10.80 -0.82
CA ASN A 20 -10.52 -10.97 -0.37
C ASN A 20 -9.69 -11.90 -1.26
N ALA A 21 -10.30 -12.94 -1.82
CA ALA A 21 -9.61 -13.89 -2.70
C ALA A 21 -9.18 -13.26 -4.05
N PHE A 22 -9.88 -12.22 -4.49
CA PHE A 22 -9.71 -11.63 -5.82
C PHE A 22 -8.87 -10.35 -5.80
N ILE A 23 -9.01 -9.51 -4.76
CA ILE A 23 -8.37 -8.17 -4.70
C ILE A 23 -6.84 -8.20 -4.64
N ARG A 24 -6.22 -9.35 -4.38
CA ARG A 24 -4.76 -9.51 -4.28
C ARG A 24 -4.14 -10.23 -5.48
N THR A 25 -4.89 -10.40 -6.57
CA THR A 25 -4.36 -10.97 -7.81
C THR A 25 -3.53 -9.95 -8.58
N GLU A 26 -2.64 -10.43 -9.44
CA GLU A 26 -1.81 -9.58 -10.28
C GLU A 26 -2.66 -8.78 -11.28
N GLU A 27 -3.70 -9.42 -11.83
CA GLU A 27 -4.65 -8.79 -12.74
C GLU A 27 -5.35 -7.58 -12.09
N VAL A 28 -5.89 -7.74 -10.88
CA VAL A 28 -6.52 -6.66 -10.12
C VAL A 28 -5.51 -5.57 -9.76
N SER A 29 -4.28 -5.94 -9.42
CA SER A 29 -3.20 -4.99 -9.14
C SER A 29 -2.86 -4.12 -10.35
N MET A 30 -2.75 -4.73 -11.54
CA MET A 30 -2.53 -4.00 -12.80
C MET A 30 -3.74 -3.12 -13.17
N MET A 31 -4.95 -3.64 -13.02
CA MET A 31 -6.17 -2.88 -13.30
C MET A 31 -6.27 -1.66 -12.37
N THR A 32 -5.95 -1.83 -11.09
CA THR A 32 -5.92 -0.73 -10.11
C THR A 32 -4.95 0.35 -10.52
N SER A 33 -3.73 -0.01 -10.92
CA SER A 33 -2.73 0.94 -11.42
C SER A 33 -3.21 1.67 -12.68
N ASN A 34 -3.80 0.95 -13.63
CA ASN A 34 -4.31 1.51 -14.88
C ASN A 34 -5.52 2.43 -14.69
N THR A 35 -6.43 2.10 -13.78
CA THR A 35 -7.63 2.91 -13.50
C THR A 35 -7.34 4.11 -12.62
N SER A 36 -6.32 4.03 -11.75
CA SER A 36 -5.96 5.10 -10.82
C SER A 36 -5.44 6.39 -11.50
N LYS A 37 -5.08 6.35 -12.77
CA LYS A 37 -4.67 7.52 -13.55
C LYS A 37 -5.84 8.38 -14.07
N TYR A 38 -7.07 7.87 -14.03
CA TYR A 38 -8.23 8.63 -14.49
C TYR A 38 -8.69 9.61 -13.40
N PRO A 39 -8.77 10.93 -13.68
CA PRO A 39 -9.11 11.94 -12.69
C PRO A 39 -10.43 11.68 -11.96
N ALA A 40 -11.50 11.32 -12.68
CA ALA A 40 -12.80 11.04 -12.10
C ALA A 40 -12.81 9.84 -11.12
N VAL A 41 -12.01 8.80 -11.42
CA VAL A 41 -11.85 7.66 -10.52
C VAL A 41 -11.11 8.10 -9.25
N ARG A 42 -10.03 8.86 -9.40
CA ARG A 42 -9.26 9.39 -8.27
C ARG A 42 -10.11 10.28 -7.37
N GLU A 43 -10.84 11.22 -7.94
CA GLU A 43 -11.72 12.14 -7.18
C GLU A 43 -12.73 11.35 -6.34
N LYS A 44 -13.37 10.36 -6.94
CA LYS A 44 -14.33 9.50 -6.22
C LYS A 44 -13.68 8.70 -5.10
N LEU A 45 -12.49 8.11 -5.35
CA LEU A 45 -11.76 7.35 -4.35
C LEU A 45 -11.25 8.25 -3.22
N LEU A 46 -10.72 9.43 -3.55
CA LEU A 46 -10.26 10.42 -2.57
C LEU A 46 -11.39 10.81 -1.60
N TYR A 47 -12.58 11.10 -2.14
CA TYR A 47 -13.76 11.39 -1.34
C TYR A 47 -14.10 10.25 -0.37
N LEU A 48 -14.17 9.01 -0.87
CA LEU A 48 -14.50 7.84 -0.05
C LEU A 48 -13.45 7.55 1.04
N GLN A 49 -12.17 7.71 0.71
CA GLN A 49 -11.07 7.50 1.67
C GLN A 49 -11.12 8.55 2.79
N ARG A 50 -11.38 9.82 2.46
CA ARG A 50 -11.52 10.90 3.44
C ARG A 50 -12.75 10.74 4.32
N GLU A 51 -13.89 10.33 3.76
CA GLU A 51 -15.07 10.01 4.57
C GLU A 51 -14.81 8.88 5.57
N LEU A 52 -14.12 7.82 5.12
CA LEU A 52 -13.77 6.71 6.00
C LEU A 52 -12.85 7.17 7.15
N ALA A 53 -11.85 7.99 6.85
CA ALA A 53 -10.93 8.52 7.86
C ALA A 53 -11.60 9.50 8.83
N ALA A 54 -12.55 10.30 8.35
CA ALA A 54 -13.28 11.25 9.20
C ALA A 54 -14.23 10.56 10.19
N ALA A 55 -14.70 9.35 9.86
CA ALA A 55 -15.63 8.59 10.68
C ALA A 55 -14.96 7.56 11.62
N ASN A 56 -13.67 7.27 11.46
CA ASN A 56 -12.99 6.18 12.15
C ASN A 56 -11.53 6.51 12.43
N ASN A 57 -10.95 5.84 13.43
CA ASN A 57 -9.50 5.73 13.55
C ASN A 57 -9.02 4.75 12.47
N VAL A 58 -8.11 5.18 11.62
CA VAL A 58 -7.66 4.40 10.46
C VAL A 58 -6.14 4.31 10.36
N ILE A 59 -5.67 3.21 9.81
CA ILE A 59 -4.33 3.08 9.25
C ILE A 59 -4.53 2.88 7.76
N MET A 60 -3.95 3.76 6.95
CA MET A 60 -4.02 3.68 5.49
C MET A 60 -2.63 3.56 4.88
N ASP A 61 -2.47 2.65 3.94
CA ASP A 61 -1.27 2.55 3.13
C ASP A 61 -1.55 2.89 1.67
N GLY A 62 -0.56 3.43 0.98
CA GLY A 62 -0.67 3.80 -0.43
C GLY A 62 0.46 4.72 -0.88
N ARG A 63 0.41 5.17 -2.15
CA ARG A 63 1.47 5.96 -2.79
C ARG A 63 1.39 7.46 -2.48
N ASP A 64 0.23 7.94 -2.16
CA ASP A 64 -0.08 9.36 -2.00
C ASP A 64 -0.96 9.65 -0.77
N ILE A 65 -1.03 8.71 0.18
CA ILE A 65 -1.87 8.87 1.38
C ILE A 65 -1.44 10.10 2.19
N GLY A 66 -0.15 10.19 2.54
CA GLY A 66 0.36 11.28 3.37
C GLY A 66 0.52 12.62 2.65
N THR A 67 0.46 12.64 1.30
CA THR A 67 0.63 13.87 0.51
C THR A 67 -0.68 14.42 -0.05
N CYS A 68 -1.63 13.54 -0.38
CA CYS A 68 -2.87 13.92 -1.08
C CYS A 68 -4.13 13.51 -0.34
N VAL A 69 -4.19 12.29 0.21
CA VAL A 69 -5.41 11.76 0.82
C VAL A 69 -5.61 12.32 2.21
N LEU A 70 -4.62 12.15 3.09
CA LEU A 70 -4.62 12.57 4.49
C LEU A 70 -3.38 13.44 4.79
N PRO A 71 -3.29 14.66 4.22
CA PRO A 71 -2.13 15.54 4.41
C PRO A 71 -1.97 16.02 5.86
N ASP A 72 -3.04 15.95 6.65
CA ASP A 72 -3.07 16.38 8.05
C ASP A 72 -3.11 15.19 9.03
N ALA A 73 -2.69 13.98 8.59
CA ALA A 73 -2.62 12.81 9.46
C ALA A 73 -1.63 13.05 10.62
N GLU A 74 -2.00 12.62 11.84
CA GLU A 74 -1.20 12.78 13.06
C GLU A 74 0.18 12.12 12.95
N LEU A 75 0.25 10.98 12.28
CA LEU A 75 1.51 10.27 12.02
C LEU A 75 1.59 9.86 10.55
N LYS A 76 2.68 10.24 9.90
CA LYS A 76 3.02 9.82 8.55
C LYS A 76 4.34 9.10 8.53
N ILE A 77 4.35 7.92 7.91
CA ILE A 77 5.56 7.11 7.75
C ILE A 77 5.76 6.87 6.26
N TYR A 78 6.90 7.30 5.74
CA TYR A 78 7.35 6.91 4.40
C TYR A 78 8.11 5.59 4.53
N LEU A 79 7.35 4.49 4.35
CA LEU A 79 7.87 3.14 4.47
C LEU A 79 8.51 2.72 3.15
N THR A 80 9.76 2.28 3.19
CA THR A 80 10.50 1.86 2.00
C THR A 80 11.36 0.63 2.26
N ALA A 81 11.83 0.01 1.20
CA ALA A 81 12.92 -0.97 1.17
C ALA A 81 13.53 -0.97 -0.24
N SER A 82 14.76 -1.43 -0.39
CA SER A 82 15.41 -1.58 -1.68
C SER A 82 14.58 -2.44 -2.64
N ALA A 83 14.67 -2.18 -3.95
CA ALA A 83 13.95 -2.97 -4.94
C ALA A 83 14.34 -4.45 -4.88
N SER A 84 15.63 -4.75 -4.66
CA SER A 84 16.12 -6.12 -4.54
C SER A 84 15.55 -6.83 -3.31
N GLU A 85 15.44 -6.16 -2.16
CA GLU A 85 14.86 -6.75 -0.96
C GLU A 85 13.35 -7.00 -1.11
N ARG A 86 12.63 -6.05 -1.70
CA ARG A 86 11.20 -6.24 -2.03
C ARG A 86 10.97 -7.37 -3.03
N ALA A 87 11.88 -7.52 -4.00
CA ALA A 87 11.85 -8.62 -4.96
C ALA A 87 12.06 -9.98 -4.28
N LYS A 88 13.02 -10.08 -3.36
CA LYS A 88 13.25 -11.30 -2.57
C LYS A 88 12.03 -11.69 -1.74
N ARG A 89 11.43 -10.72 -1.02
CA ARG A 89 10.22 -10.95 -0.22
C ARG A 89 9.08 -11.48 -1.09
N ARG A 90 8.83 -10.84 -2.24
CA ARG A 90 7.79 -11.26 -3.18
C ARG A 90 8.08 -12.63 -3.81
N TYR A 91 9.32 -12.91 -4.15
CA TYR A 91 9.74 -14.21 -4.69
C TYR A 91 9.49 -15.33 -3.67
N LEU A 92 9.86 -15.14 -2.40
CA LEU A 92 9.62 -16.12 -1.34
C LEU A 92 8.12 -16.36 -1.12
N GLU A 93 7.32 -15.31 -1.06
CA GLU A 93 5.86 -15.41 -0.94
C GLU A 93 5.23 -16.19 -2.10
N GLN A 94 5.66 -15.93 -3.35
CA GLN A 94 5.18 -16.67 -4.52
C GLN A 94 5.59 -18.14 -4.48
N LYS A 95 6.82 -18.42 -4.06
CA LYS A 95 7.34 -19.77 -3.89
C LYS A 95 6.56 -20.57 -2.84
N GLU A 96 6.22 -19.96 -1.71
CA GLU A 96 5.38 -20.57 -0.67
C GLU A 96 3.98 -20.94 -1.18
N ARG A 97 3.46 -20.13 -2.10
CA ARG A 97 2.17 -20.38 -2.79
C ARG A 97 2.28 -21.36 -3.95
N GLY A 98 3.46 -21.90 -4.24
CA GLY A 98 3.68 -22.83 -5.35
C GLY A 98 3.66 -22.18 -6.73
N VAL A 99 3.83 -20.85 -6.82
CA VAL A 99 3.90 -20.12 -8.08
C VAL A 99 5.34 -20.07 -8.57
N GLU A 100 5.61 -20.55 -9.78
CA GLU A 100 6.90 -20.36 -10.43
C GLU A 100 7.12 -18.89 -10.77
N SER A 101 8.28 -18.35 -10.40
CA SER A 101 8.60 -16.94 -10.60
C SER A 101 10.11 -16.74 -10.79
N ASP A 102 10.47 -15.67 -11.50
CA ASP A 102 11.85 -15.24 -11.73
C ASP A 102 12.15 -14.02 -10.87
N LEU A 103 13.09 -14.14 -9.94
CA LEU A 103 13.52 -13.07 -9.05
C LEU A 103 13.99 -11.83 -9.81
N ALA A 104 14.76 -12.02 -10.88
CA ALA A 104 15.26 -10.89 -11.67
C ALA A 104 14.13 -10.18 -12.44
N GLN A 105 13.12 -10.91 -12.87
CA GLN A 105 11.94 -10.30 -13.49
C GLN A 105 11.12 -9.52 -12.47
N ILE A 106 10.88 -10.09 -11.29
CA ILE A 106 10.18 -9.41 -10.20
C ILE A 106 10.88 -8.09 -9.83
N GLU A 107 12.21 -8.08 -9.76
CA GLU A 107 12.97 -6.87 -9.44
C GLU A 107 12.82 -5.80 -10.53
N ARG A 108 12.92 -6.18 -11.80
CA ARG A 108 12.69 -5.27 -12.94
C ARG A 108 11.28 -4.65 -12.89
N ASP A 109 10.27 -5.48 -12.63
CA ASP A 109 8.87 -5.02 -12.57
C ASP A 109 8.64 -4.06 -11.40
N ILE A 110 9.29 -4.30 -10.26
CA ILE A 110 9.25 -3.40 -9.10
C ILE A 110 9.88 -2.05 -9.45
N ILE A 111 11.07 -2.04 -10.06
CA ILE A 111 11.76 -0.81 -10.46
C ILE A 111 10.92 -0.02 -11.46
N ALA A 112 10.41 -0.67 -12.51
CA ALA A 112 9.58 -0.03 -13.51
C ALA A 112 8.30 0.58 -12.92
N ARG A 113 7.67 -0.11 -11.97
CA ARG A 113 6.50 0.39 -11.27
C ARG A 113 6.82 1.58 -10.37
N ASP A 114 7.93 1.54 -9.63
CA ASP A 114 8.36 2.66 -8.80
C ASP A 114 8.62 3.92 -9.64
N GLU A 115 9.31 3.77 -10.76
CA GLU A 115 9.54 4.85 -11.71
C GLU A 115 8.21 5.43 -12.25
N GLN A 116 7.27 4.56 -12.59
CA GLN A 116 5.94 5.01 -13.02
C GLN A 116 5.20 5.76 -11.90
N ASP A 117 5.20 5.23 -10.67
CA ASP A 117 4.53 5.85 -9.53
C ASP A 117 5.17 7.19 -9.15
N MET A 118 6.50 7.33 -9.23
CA MET A 118 7.23 8.57 -8.94
C MET A 118 7.05 9.64 -10.00
N ASN A 119 6.97 9.25 -11.29
CA ASN A 119 6.91 10.18 -12.41
C ASN A 119 5.50 10.47 -12.92
N ARG A 120 4.47 9.91 -12.31
CA ARG A 120 3.09 10.20 -12.73
C ARG A 120 2.73 11.66 -12.47
N GLU A 121 1.96 12.24 -13.40
CA GLU A 121 1.58 13.65 -13.39
C GLU A 121 0.67 14.00 -12.20
N ILE A 122 -0.23 13.09 -11.84
CA ILE A 122 -1.20 13.31 -10.75
C ILE A 122 -0.78 12.48 -9.53
N ALA A 123 -0.60 13.14 -8.39
CA ALA A 123 -0.29 12.55 -7.09
C ALA A 123 0.90 11.56 -7.13
N PRO A 124 2.10 12.03 -7.53
CA PRO A 124 3.28 11.17 -7.61
C PRO A 124 3.63 10.56 -6.24
N LEU A 125 4.26 9.40 -6.27
CA LEU A 125 4.86 8.81 -5.08
C LEU A 125 6.01 9.68 -4.61
N LYS A 126 5.81 10.34 -3.48
CA LYS A 126 6.85 11.12 -2.79
C LYS A 126 6.64 11.13 -1.30
N GLN A 127 7.72 11.31 -0.57
CA GLN A 127 7.67 11.50 0.88
C GLN A 127 6.98 12.85 1.19
N ALA A 128 6.05 12.87 2.14
CA ALA A 128 5.55 14.11 2.71
C ALA A 128 6.63 14.76 3.58
N GLU A 129 6.64 16.08 3.66
CA GLU A 129 7.70 16.83 4.37
C GLU A 129 7.80 16.48 5.86
N ASP A 130 6.66 16.16 6.46
CA ASP A 130 6.52 15.76 7.87
C ASP A 130 6.50 14.24 8.07
N ALA A 131 6.73 13.45 7.02
CA ALA A 131 6.76 11.99 7.14
C ALA A 131 8.10 11.48 7.67
N ILE A 132 8.02 10.58 8.63
CA ILE A 132 9.19 9.84 9.12
C ILE A 132 9.64 8.84 8.06
N TYR A 133 10.87 8.94 7.60
CA TYR A 133 11.46 7.97 6.69
C TYR A 133 11.83 6.69 7.44
N LEU A 134 11.33 5.56 6.98
CA LEU A 134 11.61 4.24 7.54
C LEU A 134 12.03 3.25 6.44
N ASP A 135 13.35 3.03 6.34
CA ASP A 135 13.89 1.97 5.49
C ASP A 135 13.84 0.63 6.25
N THR A 136 13.24 -0.35 5.61
CA THR A 136 13.03 -1.69 6.17
C THR A 136 13.85 -2.76 5.45
N SER A 137 14.85 -2.38 4.66
CA SER A 137 15.65 -3.32 3.84
C SER A 137 16.30 -4.42 4.68
N ASP A 138 16.80 -4.06 5.86
CA ASP A 138 17.50 -4.97 6.77
C ASP A 138 16.66 -5.36 8.01
N MET A 139 15.33 -5.21 7.93
CA MET A 139 14.43 -5.44 9.06
C MET A 139 13.52 -6.65 8.83
N THR A 140 13.28 -7.41 9.90
CA THR A 140 12.20 -8.41 9.93
C THR A 140 10.82 -7.74 10.06
N ILE A 141 9.76 -8.50 9.80
CA ILE A 141 8.38 -8.00 9.95
C ILE A 141 8.14 -7.56 11.41
N GLU A 142 8.60 -8.33 12.39
CA GLU A 142 8.44 -8.06 13.82
C GLU A 142 9.16 -6.75 14.23
N GLU A 143 10.35 -6.52 13.70
CA GLU A 143 11.11 -5.29 13.95
C GLU A 143 10.41 -4.07 13.33
N VAL A 144 9.89 -4.21 12.10
CA VAL A 144 9.10 -3.15 11.45
C VAL A 144 7.86 -2.81 12.26
N VAL A 145 7.07 -3.83 12.66
CA VAL A 145 5.87 -3.64 13.48
C VAL A 145 6.21 -2.97 14.80
N THR A 146 7.24 -3.46 15.52
CA THR A 146 7.70 -2.88 16.79
C THR A 146 8.07 -1.41 16.61
N LYS A 147 8.80 -1.09 15.54
CA LYS A 147 9.19 0.28 15.22
C LYS A 147 7.98 1.18 14.98
N ILE A 148 7.05 0.74 14.14
CA ILE A 148 5.82 1.50 13.85
C ILE A 148 5.00 1.73 15.13
N VAL A 149 4.77 0.69 15.94
CA VAL A 149 4.05 0.81 17.21
C VAL A 149 4.73 1.83 18.13
N SER A 150 6.08 1.81 18.21
CA SER A 150 6.83 2.78 19.01
C SER A 150 6.67 4.23 18.53
N LEU A 151 6.45 4.44 17.23
CA LEU A 151 6.18 5.76 16.66
C LEU A 151 4.76 6.24 16.98
N VAL A 152 3.77 5.35 16.86
CA VAL A 152 2.36 5.65 17.22
C VAL A 152 2.23 6.04 18.70
N GLN A 153 2.97 5.39 19.60
CA GLN A 153 2.92 5.70 21.03
C GLN A 153 3.56 7.06 21.42
N LYS A 154 4.28 7.69 20.49
CA LYS A 154 4.97 8.97 20.71
C LYS A 154 4.30 10.14 20.00
N ALA A 155 3.40 9.85 19.06
CA ALA A 155 2.61 10.84 18.35
C ALA A 155 1.41 11.28 19.18
#